data_244d734173598e24bed167cef99d2bdc
#
_entry.id   244d734173598e24bed167cef99d2bdc
#
_cell.length_a   1.000
_cell.length_b   1.000
_cell.length_c   1.000
_cell.angle_alpha   90.00
_cell.angle_beta   90.00
_cell.angle_gamma   90.00
#
_symmetry.space_group_name_H-M   'P 1'
#
loop_
_entity.id
_entity.type
_entity.pdbx_description
1 polymer ?
#
loop_
_entity_poly.entity_id
_entity_poly.type
_entity_poly.pdbx_seq_one_letter_code
_entity_poly.pdbx_strand_id
1 'polypeptide(L)'
;IGDGDAFDNSTALNASLVTDDQRAGLYIFGQNRHRSAYDHDGDGYSEIPKIHGQTIGFRSFLKTTTYSKLTFEYHHMEEFRRGGDLLNRPPHEANVAEQTEHSINGGGLKFDYFSPNEKHRFNVFASAQHINRDSYYGGGQDPNAYGNTTDLNWMAGSQYVYSFGKCIFMPADLTAGIEFNQDKLEDNMWGYHRTVDQKVNIGSAFFQNEWKNEHWGFLIGGRLDKHNLIDHVIFSPRANLRYNPTENINLRFSYSSGFRAPQAFDEDLHVENVGGNVAMVELADNLKEERSQSLSASADIYHRFGAFQVNFLVEGFYTKLSDVFALTDGEVVDGILTRTRYNAPGARVMGLTLEGKMAYLTKFQVQAGVTLQQSHYSEPHVWNKEAPAVKKMMRTPNTYGYFTATYTPIKPLSIALSGTYTGSMLVHHKPVPGFLEKPITVNTKDFFDIGLKAAYDFKLYKSMNLQVNAGVQNIFNAYQNDFDKGADRDSGYIYGPSLPRSFFAGVKISY
;
A
#
# COMPACT_ATOMS: atom_id res chain seq x y z
N ILE A 1 -6.90 -18.71 14.33
CA ILE A 1 -7.68 -17.52 13.95
C ILE A 1 -9.13 -17.78 14.34
N GLY A 2 -9.74 -16.88 15.15
CA GLY A 2 -11.12 -17.04 15.63
C GLY A 2 -11.36 -18.22 16.59
N ASP A 3 -12.62 -18.56 16.81
CA ASP A 3 -13.04 -19.70 17.64
C ASP A 3 -12.98 -21.03 16.88
N GLY A 4 -12.44 -21.06 15.69
CA GLY A 4 -12.37 -22.22 14.80
C GLY A 4 -10.96 -22.64 14.41
N ASP A 5 -10.87 -23.62 13.56
CA ASP A 5 -9.66 -24.37 13.20
C ASP A 5 -8.70 -23.64 12.24
N ALA A 6 -8.84 -22.32 12.03
CA ALA A 6 -7.98 -21.59 11.11
C ALA A 6 -6.62 -21.27 11.74
N PHE A 7 -5.57 -21.63 11.03
CA PHE A 7 -4.18 -21.51 11.45
C PHE A 7 -3.37 -20.64 10.51
N ASP A 8 -2.55 -19.75 11.07
CA ASP A 8 -1.60 -18.92 10.32
C ASP A 8 -0.20 -19.06 10.93
N ASN A 9 0.70 -19.67 10.19
CA ASN A 9 2.09 -19.87 10.59
C ASN A 9 3.01 -19.08 9.69
N SER A 10 3.97 -18.36 10.27
CA SER A 10 5.02 -17.67 9.53
C SER A 10 6.37 -17.93 10.17
N THR A 11 7.32 -18.41 9.38
CA THR A 11 8.72 -18.59 9.77
C THR A 11 9.58 -17.66 8.92
N ALA A 12 10.44 -16.86 9.55
CA ALA A 12 11.35 -15.97 8.86
C ALA A 12 12.78 -16.18 9.34
N LEU A 13 13.72 -16.12 8.40
CA LEU A 13 15.15 -16.13 8.63
C LEU A 13 15.76 -14.87 8.05
N ASN A 14 16.65 -14.23 8.79
CA ASN A 14 17.51 -13.20 8.25
C ASN A 14 18.91 -13.27 8.86
N ALA A 15 19.92 -12.96 8.05
CA ALA A 15 21.32 -12.96 8.48
C ALA A 15 22.07 -11.85 7.76
N SER A 16 23.00 -11.21 8.46
CA SER A 16 23.89 -10.20 7.88
C SER A 16 25.33 -10.52 8.21
N LEU A 17 26.18 -10.38 7.22
CA LEU A 17 27.62 -10.50 7.32
C LEU A 17 28.26 -9.23 6.76
N VAL A 18 29.20 -8.69 7.48
CA VAL A 18 29.97 -7.50 7.06
C VAL A 18 31.43 -7.79 7.33
N THR A 19 32.31 -7.48 6.38
CA THR A 19 33.74 -7.62 6.57
C THR A 19 34.27 -6.70 7.66
N ASP A 20 35.37 -7.07 8.33
CA ASP A 20 35.94 -6.28 9.45
C ASP A 20 36.30 -4.85 9.03
N ASP A 21 36.75 -4.66 7.78
CA ASP A 21 37.05 -3.36 7.18
C ASP A 21 35.77 -2.61 6.68
N GLN A 22 34.60 -3.20 6.87
CA GLN A 22 33.28 -2.68 6.44
C GLN A 22 33.20 -2.33 4.93
N ARG A 23 34.04 -2.96 4.09
CA ARG A 23 34.05 -2.71 2.65
C ARG A 23 33.04 -3.53 1.88
N ALA A 24 32.70 -4.71 2.39
CA ALA A 24 31.68 -5.57 1.79
C ALA A 24 30.69 -6.06 2.84
N GLY A 25 29.45 -6.25 2.42
CA GLY A 25 28.43 -6.84 3.26
C GLY A 25 27.39 -7.59 2.46
N LEU A 26 26.81 -8.59 3.11
CA LEU A 26 25.74 -9.44 2.58
C LEU A 26 24.64 -9.55 3.63
N TYR A 27 23.41 -9.28 3.23
CA TYR A 27 22.21 -9.55 3.98
C TYR A 27 21.36 -10.57 3.23
N ILE A 28 20.98 -11.65 3.89
CA ILE A 28 20.12 -12.72 3.34
C ILE A 28 18.86 -12.74 4.15
N PHE A 29 17.70 -12.91 3.50
CA PHE A 29 16.41 -13.07 4.14
C PHE A 29 15.59 -14.15 3.45
N GLY A 30 14.70 -14.75 4.22
CA GLY A 30 13.72 -15.69 3.73
C GLY A 30 12.51 -15.74 4.65
N GLN A 31 11.36 -16.08 4.07
CA GLN A 31 10.11 -16.24 4.79
C GLN A 31 9.32 -17.38 4.16
N ASN A 32 8.67 -18.16 5.02
CA ASN A 32 7.64 -19.12 4.61
C ASN A 32 6.38 -18.83 5.45
N ARG A 33 5.22 -18.75 4.79
CA ARG A 33 3.94 -18.52 5.43
C ARG A 33 2.92 -19.51 4.92
N HIS A 34 2.16 -20.08 5.83
CA HIS A 34 1.02 -20.92 5.54
C HIS A 34 -0.17 -20.49 6.40
N ARG A 35 -1.28 -20.12 5.75
CA ARG A 35 -2.54 -19.75 6.39
C ARG A 35 -3.67 -20.59 5.84
N SER A 36 -4.48 -21.16 6.73
CA SER A 36 -5.74 -21.80 6.37
C SER A 36 -6.76 -20.75 5.92
N ALA A 37 -7.69 -21.13 5.08
CA ALA A 37 -8.87 -20.32 4.84
C ALA A 37 -9.74 -20.23 6.11
N TYR A 38 -10.53 -19.17 6.22
CA TYR A 38 -11.46 -18.97 7.32
C TYR A 38 -12.83 -18.57 6.78
N ASP A 39 -13.82 -19.33 7.15
CA ASP A 39 -15.24 -19.11 6.93
C ASP A 39 -15.84 -18.60 8.26
N HIS A 40 -16.27 -17.34 8.27
CA HIS A 40 -16.71 -16.67 9.51
C HIS A 40 -18.12 -17.09 9.93
N ASP A 41 -19.02 -17.24 8.99
CA ASP A 41 -20.45 -17.44 9.23
C ASP A 41 -20.93 -18.87 9.01
N GLY A 42 -20.03 -19.77 8.61
CA GLY A 42 -20.29 -21.22 8.48
C GLY A 42 -21.11 -21.56 7.25
N ASP A 43 -21.13 -20.73 6.22
CA ASP A 43 -21.89 -20.95 5.00
C ASP A 43 -21.16 -21.78 3.92
N GLY A 44 -19.90 -22.15 4.22
CA GLY A 44 -19.05 -22.95 3.33
C GLY A 44 -18.18 -22.11 2.39
N TYR A 45 -18.26 -20.78 2.44
CA TYR A 45 -17.46 -19.85 1.66
C TYR A 45 -16.50 -19.07 2.54
N SER A 46 -15.26 -18.91 2.11
CA SER A 46 -14.24 -18.26 2.94
C SER A 46 -14.24 -16.74 2.77
N GLU A 47 -14.33 -15.98 3.87
CA GLU A 47 -14.06 -14.54 3.91
C GLU A 47 -12.57 -14.25 3.94
N ILE A 48 -11.75 -15.21 4.39
CA ILE A 48 -10.29 -15.09 4.38
C ILE A 48 -9.72 -16.25 3.56
N PRO A 49 -8.97 -15.96 2.47
CA PRO A 49 -8.44 -17.01 1.61
C PRO A 49 -7.32 -17.81 2.29
N LYS A 50 -7.15 -19.05 1.86
CA LYS A 50 -5.95 -19.84 2.09
C LYS A 50 -4.76 -19.19 1.41
N ILE A 51 -3.60 -19.15 2.11
CA ILE A 51 -2.35 -18.63 1.56
C ILE A 51 -1.22 -19.62 1.82
N HIS A 52 -0.39 -19.81 0.80
CA HIS A 52 0.94 -20.40 0.95
C HIS A 52 1.93 -19.51 0.21
N GLY A 53 2.89 -18.91 0.93
CA GLY A 53 3.86 -17.99 0.36
C GLY A 53 5.28 -18.31 0.81
N GLN A 54 6.22 -18.20 -0.12
CA GLN A 54 7.64 -18.37 0.13
C GLN A 54 8.40 -17.21 -0.49
N THR A 55 9.35 -16.66 0.25
CA THR A 55 10.21 -15.58 -0.23
C THR A 55 11.65 -15.89 0.17
N ILE A 56 12.56 -15.69 -0.76
CA ILE A 56 14.00 -15.70 -0.50
C ILE A 56 14.63 -14.53 -1.23
N GLY A 57 15.63 -13.92 -0.61
CA GLY A 57 16.36 -12.84 -1.25
C GLY A 57 17.63 -12.49 -0.52
N PHE A 58 18.40 -11.62 -1.17
CA PHE A 58 19.60 -11.06 -0.58
C PHE A 58 19.85 -9.64 -1.07
N ARG A 59 20.62 -8.91 -0.27
CA ARG A 59 21.17 -7.61 -0.61
C ARG A 59 22.65 -7.60 -0.24
N SER A 60 23.48 -7.17 -1.18
CA SER A 60 24.93 -7.04 -0.97
C SER A 60 25.41 -5.63 -1.28
N PHE A 61 26.49 -5.24 -0.66
CA PHE A 61 27.19 -4.03 -1.02
C PHE A 61 28.70 -4.23 -1.08
N LEU A 62 29.33 -3.45 -1.93
CA LEU A 62 30.78 -3.35 -2.04
C LEU A 62 31.19 -1.86 -2.11
N LYS A 63 31.98 -1.39 -1.16
CA LYS A 63 32.66 -0.09 -1.27
C LYS A 63 33.86 -0.26 -2.19
N THR A 64 33.73 0.18 -3.43
CA THR A 64 34.79 0.08 -4.44
C THR A 64 35.93 1.04 -4.13
N THR A 65 35.61 2.16 -3.51
CA THR A 65 36.56 3.12 -2.90
C THR A 65 35.99 3.66 -1.60
N THR A 66 36.73 4.54 -0.91
CA THR A 66 36.22 5.30 0.26
C THR A 66 34.99 6.15 -0.09
N TYR A 67 34.85 6.54 -1.34
CA TYR A 67 33.83 7.47 -1.81
C TYR A 67 32.77 6.83 -2.71
N SER A 68 32.85 5.53 -2.95
CA SER A 68 31.92 4.87 -3.85
C SER A 68 31.45 3.52 -3.31
N LYS A 69 30.18 3.23 -3.59
CA LYS A 69 29.52 2.00 -3.15
C LYS A 69 28.64 1.44 -4.26
N LEU A 70 28.82 0.15 -4.52
CA LEU A 70 27.93 -0.65 -5.34
C LEU A 70 26.99 -1.42 -4.43
N THR A 71 25.71 -1.44 -4.75
CA THR A 71 24.70 -2.24 -4.06
C THR A 71 23.97 -3.08 -5.08
N PHE A 72 23.80 -4.36 -4.77
CA PHE A 72 23.05 -5.32 -5.58
C PHE A 72 22.03 -6.04 -4.70
N GLU A 73 20.82 -6.23 -5.21
CA GLU A 73 19.74 -6.96 -4.54
C GLU A 73 19.00 -7.87 -5.51
N TYR A 74 18.51 -8.97 -4.98
CA TYR A 74 17.64 -9.90 -5.68
C TYR A 74 16.71 -10.60 -4.70
N HIS A 75 15.48 -10.82 -5.14
CA HIS A 75 14.51 -11.65 -4.41
C HIS A 75 13.65 -12.46 -5.38
N HIS A 76 13.22 -13.60 -4.87
CA HIS A 76 12.24 -14.47 -5.48
C HIS A 76 11.11 -14.71 -4.49
N MET A 77 9.86 -14.65 -4.98
CA MET A 77 8.67 -14.93 -4.21
C MET A 77 7.72 -15.82 -5.00
N GLU A 78 7.21 -16.84 -4.32
CA GLU A 78 6.10 -17.65 -4.79
C GLU A 78 4.93 -17.48 -3.82
N GLU A 79 3.73 -17.26 -4.34
CA GLU A 79 2.54 -17.15 -3.52
C GLU A 79 1.34 -17.82 -4.20
N PHE A 80 0.71 -18.73 -3.46
CA PHE A 80 -0.58 -19.31 -3.79
C PHE A 80 -1.66 -18.73 -2.89
N ARG A 81 -2.77 -18.28 -3.47
CA ARG A 81 -4.00 -17.87 -2.77
C ARG A 81 -5.20 -18.60 -3.33
N ARG A 82 -6.14 -18.99 -2.46
CA ARG A 82 -7.39 -19.65 -2.83
C ARG A 82 -8.49 -19.26 -1.85
N GLY A 83 -9.55 -18.61 -2.37
CA GLY A 83 -10.79 -18.27 -1.69
C GLY A 83 -12.00 -18.89 -2.35
N GLY A 84 -13.18 -18.76 -1.74
CA GLY A 84 -14.44 -19.32 -2.17
C GLY A 84 -14.80 -20.61 -1.43
N ASP A 85 -15.50 -21.50 -2.11
CA ASP A 85 -15.91 -22.81 -1.58
C ASP A 85 -15.09 -23.96 -2.16
N LEU A 86 -15.35 -25.19 -1.68
CA LEU A 86 -14.73 -26.45 -2.15
C LEU A 86 -13.20 -26.35 -2.32
N LEU A 87 -12.53 -25.78 -1.34
CA LEU A 87 -11.10 -25.41 -1.36
C LEU A 87 -10.13 -26.58 -1.62
N ASN A 88 -10.59 -27.82 -1.54
CA ASN A 88 -9.82 -29.04 -1.81
C ASN A 88 -10.02 -29.58 -3.24
N ARG A 89 -10.83 -28.89 -4.06
CA ARG A 89 -11.09 -29.25 -5.45
C ARG A 89 -10.47 -28.25 -6.41
N PRO A 90 -10.27 -28.60 -7.68
CA PRO A 90 -9.94 -27.64 -8.71
C PRO A 90 -10.91 -26.45 -8.70
N PRO A 91 -10.45 -25.20 -8.97
CA PRO A 91 -11.29 -24.03 -8.85
C PRO A 91 -12.52 -24.03 -9.77
N HIS A 92 -12.45 -24.65 -10.94
CA HIS A 92 -13.59 -24.79 -11.86
C HIS A 92 -14.65 -25.82 -11.42
N GLU A 93 -14.44 -26.55 -10.35
CA GLU A 93 -15.45 -27.42 -9.72
C GLU A 93 -16.18 -26.71 -8.56
N ALA A 94 -15.74 -25.51 -8.18
CA ALA A 94 -16.33 -24.73 -7.10
C ALA A 94 -17.52 -23.89 -7.61
N ASN A 95 -18.43 -23.54 -6.70
CA ASN A 95 -19.52 -22.63 -7.01
C ASN A 95 -19.03 -21.17 -7.12
N VAL A 96 -18.06 -20.78 -6.27
CA VAL A 96 -17.31 -19.52 -6.36
C VAL A 96 -15.87 -19.81 -6.03
N ALA A 97 -14.97 -19.38 -6.90
CA ALA A 97 -13.53 -19.51 -6.66
C ALA A 97 -12.75 -18.31 -7.14
N GLU A 98 -11.85 -17.87 -6.28
CA GLU A 98 -10.77 -16.95 -6.62
C GLU A 98 -9.45 -17.64 -6.26
N GLN A 99 -8.61 -17.89 -7.27
CA GLN A 99 -7.30 -18.50 -7.08
C GLN A 99 -6.24 -17.73 -7.85
N THR A 100 -5.11 -17.49 -7.23
CA THR A 100 -3.93 -16.92 -7.88
C THR A 100 -2.67 -17.65 -7.45
N GLU A 101 -1.79 -17.87 -8.43
CA GLU A 101 -0.44 -18.43 -8.23
C GLU A 101 0.57 -17.44 -8.83
N HIS A 102 1.37 -16.82 -7.96
CA HIS A 102 2.35 -15.83 -8.38
C HIS A 102 3.75 -16.41 -8.30
N SER A 103 4.56 -16.15 -9.33
CA SER A 103 6.01 -16.29 -9.29
C SER A 103 6.63 -14.93 -9.64
N ILE A 104 7.34 -14.35 -8.68
CA ILE A 104 7.87 -12.99 -8.78
C ILE A 104 9.38 -13.05 -8.63
N ASN A 105 10.09 -12.46 -9.59
CA ASN A 105 11.54 -12.26 -9.55
C ASN A 105 11.82 -10.78 -9.62
N GLY A 106 12.55 -10.25 -8.65
CA GLY A 106 12.89 -8.84 -8.61
C GLY A 106 14.33 -8.59 -8.17
N GLY A 107 14.89 -7.48 -8.63
CA GLY A 107 16.23 -7.11 -8.21
C GLY A 107 16.67 -5.75 -8.72
N GLY A 108 17.82 -5.30 -8.25
CA GLY A 108 18.35 -4.01 -8.61
C GLY A 108 19.84 -3.87 -8.40
N LEU A 109 20.40 -2.92 -9.12
CA LEU A 109 21.80 -2.51 -9.04
C LEU A 109 21.84 -1.00 -8.82
N LYS A 110 22.66 -0.54 -7.87
CA LYS A 110 22.87 0.86 -7.59
C LYS A 110 24.33 1.17 -7.36
N PHE A 111 24.83 2.20 -8.04
CA PHE A 111 26.14 2.75 -7.79
C PHE A 111 26.00 4.15 -7.20
N ASP A 112 26.59 4.40 -6.03
CA ASP A 112 26.67 5.69 -5.35
C ASP A 112 28.11 6.19 -5.36
N TYR A 113 28.28 7.47 -5.67
CA TYR A 113 29.57 8.17 -5.60
C TYR A 113 29.41 9.48 -4.82
N PHE A 114 30.38 9.77 -3.95
CA PHE A 114 30.52 10.99 -3.17
C PHE A 114 31.90 11.57 -3.43
N SER A 115 31.98 12.85 -3.76
CA SER A 115 33.29 13.49 -3.93
C SER A 115 34.02 13.70 -2.59
N PRO A 116 35.36 13.71 -2.58
CA PRO A 116 36.15 13.96 -1.36
C PRO A 116 35.85 15.31 -0.69
N ASN A 117 35.38 16.30 -1.44
CA ASN A 117 35.02 17.62 -0.95
C ASN A 117 33.54 17.71 -0.51
N GLU A 118 32.82 16.57 -0.48
CA GLU A 118 31.42 16.43 -0.11
C GLU A 118 30.41 17.26 -0.91
N LYS A 119 30.87 17.97 -1.98
CA LYS A 119 30.01 18.83 -2.78
C LYS A 119 29.24 18.10 -3.86
N HIS A 120 29.74 16.97 -4.34
CA HIS A 120 29.13 16.23 -5.45
C HIS A 120 28.69 14.85 -4.97
N ARG A 121 27.44 14.54 -5.21
CA ARG A 121 26.86 13.20 -5.01
C ARG A 121 26.25 12.75 -6.33
N PHE A 122 26.57 11.59 -6.77
CA PHE A 122 26.07 10.99 -8.00
C PHE A 122 25.62 9.57 -7.75
N ASN A 123 24.48 9.19 -8.29
CA ASN A 123 24.06 7.80 -8.32
C ASN A 123 23.49 7.40 -9.67
N VAL A 124 23.67 6.13 -10.00
CA VAL A 124 23.04 5.44 -11.12
C VAL A 124 22.39 4.19 -10.55
N PHE A 125 21.19 3.90 -11.00
CA PHE A 125 20.45 2.72 -10.57
C PHE A 125 19.70 2.09 -11.75
N ALA A 126 19.51 0.78 -11.62
CA ALA A 126 18.59 0.02 -12.46
C ALA A 126 17.90 -1.03 -11.59
N SER A 127 16.62 -1.28 -11.84
CA SER A 127 15.87 -2.35 -11.21
C SER A 127 14.93 -2.99 -12.22
N ALA A 128 14.62 -4.26 -11.99
CA ALA A 128 13.64 -5.00 -12.79
C ALA A 128 12.84 -5.93 -11.90
N GLN A 129 11.57 -6.13 -12.26
CA GLN A 129 10.69 -7.11 -11.66
C GLN A 129 9.93 -7.83 -12.76
N HIS A 130 9.91 -9.14 -12.68
CA HIS A 130 9.13 -10.01 -13.55
C HIS A 130 8.13 -10.78 -12.71
N ILE A 131 6.86 -10.69 -13.09
CA ILE A 131 5.73 -11.37 -12.46
C ILE A 131 5.14 -12.33 -13.48
N ASN A 132 4.92 -13.57 -13.06
CA ASN A 132 4.06 -14.52 -13.74
C ASN A 132 2.95 -14.93 -12.79
N ARG A 133 1.70 -14.81 -13.22
CA ARG A 133 0.51 -15.11 -12.42
C ARG A 133 -0.42 -16.01 -13.20
N ASP A 134 -0.67 -17.21 -12.70
CA ASP A 134 -1.80 -17.99 -13.09
C ASP A 134 -2.99 -17.63 -12.21
N SER A 135 -4.17 -17.44 -12.79
CA SER A 135 -5.38 -17.00 -12.11
C SER A 135 -6.60 -17.82 -12.50
N TYR A 136 -7.55 -17.87 -11.58
CA TYR A 136 -8.91 -18.31 -11.83
C TYR A 136 -9.85 -17.38 -11.05
N TYR A 137 -10.77 -16.74 -11.78
CA TYR A 137 -11.80 -15.87 -11.21
C TYR A 137 -13.15 -16.32 -11.75
N GLY A 138 -13.83 -17.24 -11.06
CA GLY A 138 -15.03 -17.84 -11.60
C GLY A 138 -16.10 -18.20 -10.59
N GLY A 139 -17.30 -18.34 -11.11
CA GLY A 139 -18.47 -18.84 -10.39
C GLY A 139 -19.28 -19.80 -11.25
N GLY A 140 -20.17 -20.59 -10.60
CA GLY A 140 -21.03 -21.52 -11.30
C GLY A 140 -20.29 -22.66 -12.04
N GLN A 141 -19.10 -23.05 -11.54
CA GLN A 141 -18.27 -24.12 -12.12
C GLN A 141 -17.80 -23.83 -13.55
N ASP A 142 -17.43 -22.57 -13.84
CA ASP A 142 -17.06 -22.14 -15.18
C ASP A 142 -15.63 -22.59 -15.56
N PRO A 143 -15.45 -23.46 -16.58
CA PRO A 143 -14.12 -23.87 -17.03
C PRO A 143 -13.37 -22.77 -17.80
N ASN A 144 -14.04 -21.67 -18.18
CA ASN A 144 -13.46 -20.59 -18.99
C ASN A 144 -12.74 -19.52 -18.15
N ALA A 145 -12.87 -19.56 -16.83
CA ALA A 145 -12.40 -18.51 -15.91
C ALA A 145 -10.89 -18.54 -15.62
N TYR A 146 -10.11 -19.35 -16.31
CA TYR A 146 -8.67 -19.40 -16.19
C TYR A 146 -7.99 -18.27 -16.95
N GLY A 147 -6.98 -17.68 -16.34
CA GLY A 147 -6.15 -16.63 -16.93
C GLY A 147 -4.67 -16.78 -16.61
N ASN A 148 -3.86 -16.12 -17.40
CA ASN A 148 -2.42 -15.98 -17.17
C ASN A 148 -2.01 -14.54 -17.40
N THR A 149 -1.26 -13.96 -16.46
CA THR A 149 -0.71 -12.62 -16.53
C THR A 149 0.81 -12.70 -16.49
N THR A 150 1.46 -12.03 -17.41
CA THR A 150 2.91 -11.79 -17.37
C THR A 150 3.16 -10.29 -17.33
N ASP A 151 3.93 -9.83 -16.37
CA ASP A 151 4.33 -8.43 -16.25
C ASP A 151 5.85 -8.30 -16.09
N LEU A 152 6.46 -7.47 -16.92
CA LEU A 152 7.87 -7.08 -16.83
C LEU A 152 7.97 -5.57 -16.67
N ASN A 153 8.27 -5.14 -15.45
CA ASN A 153 8.57 -3.76 -15.14
C ASN A 153 10.09 -3.60 -14.95
N TRP A 154 10.69 -2.61 -15.60
CA TRP A 154 12.06 -2.23 -15.32
C TRP A 154 12.23 -0.71 -15.37
N MET A 155 13.18 -0.24 -14.57
CA MET A 155 13.49 1.18 -14.43
C MET A 155 15.00 1.37 -14.38
N ALA A 156 15.49 2.42 -15.02
CA ALA A 156 16.88 2.87 -14.89
C ALA A 156 16.91 4.40 -14.78
N GLY A 157 17.86 4.90 -14.00
CA GLY A 157 17.96 6.34 -13.81
C GLY A 157 19.31 6.78 -13.26
N SER A 158 19.51 8.09 -13.29
CA SER A 158 20.66 8.71 -12.65
C SER A 158 20.25 10.02 -11.98
N GLN A 159 20.91 10.32 -10.88
CA GLN A 159 20.71 11.55 -10.13
C GLN A 159 22.06 12.14 -9.74
N TYR A 160 22.14 13.43 -9.88
CA TYR A 160 23.27 14.22 -9.45
C TYR A 160 22.83 15.29 -8.45
N VAL A 161 23.59 15.46 -7.38
CA VAL A 161 23.38 16.51 -6.38
C VAL A 161 24.64 17.33 -6.23
N TYR A 162 24.49 18.66 -6.29
CA TYR A 162 25.56 19.59 -6.02
C TYR A 162 25.22 20.46 -4.81
N SER A 163 26.11 20.47 -3.82
CA SER A 163 25.97 21.27 -2.59
C SER A 163 26.74 22.58 -2.72
N PHE A 164 26.00 23.68 -2.82
CA PHE A 164 26.54 25.04 -2.81
C PHE A 164 26.79 25.51 -1.38
N GLY A 165 27.96 26.10 -1.11
CA GLY A 165 28.18 26.83 0.15
C GLY A 165 27.26 28.05 0.26
N LYS A 166 26.93 28.68 -0.89
CA LYS A 166 25.92 29.72 -1.03
C LYS A 166 25.39 29.74 -2.47
N CYS A 167 24.07 29.70 -2.62
CA CYS A 167 23.37 29.85 -3.88
C CYS A 167 22.33 30.96 -3.73
N ILE A 168 22.56 32.11 -4.40
CA ILE A 168 21.78 33.35 -4.30
C ILE A 168 21.86 33.96 -2.90
N PHE A 169 21.14 33.40 -1.90
CA PHE A 169 21.00 34.01 -0.57
C PHE A 169 21.44 33.09 0.62
N MET A 170 21.41 31.75 0.44
CA MET A 170 21.84 30.81 1.50
C MET A 170 22.45 29.52 0.92
N PRO A 171 23.03 28.62 1.75
CA PRO A 171 23.48 27.31 1.28
C PRO A 171 22.34 26.54 0.62
N ALA A 172 22.65 25.78 -0.45
CA ALA A 172 21.65 25.04 -1.18
C ALA A 172 22.17 23.71 -1.74
N ASP A 173 21.26 22.75 -1.88
CA ASP A 173 21.48 21.51 -2.61
C ASP A 173 20.65 21.53 -3.91
N LEU A 174 21.36 21.55 -5.05
CA LEU A 174 20.76 21.38 -6.34
C LEU A 174 20.73 19.88 -6.68
N THR A 175 19.54 19.36 -6.99
CA THR A 175 19.35 17.98 -7.45
C THR A 175 18.77 17.98 -8.85
N ALA A 176 19.37 17.21 -9.75
CA ALA A 176 18.85 16.95 -11.09
C ALA A 176 18.99 15.48 -11.44
N GLY A 177 18.11 14.97 -12.24
CA GLY A 177 18.17 13.57 -12.67
C GLY A 177 17.29 13.25 -13.85
N ILE A 178 17.56 12.09 -14.41
CA ILE A 178 16.78 11.49 -15.49
C ILE A 178 16.40 10.06 -15.09
N GLU A 179 15.27 9.62 -15.60
CA GLU A 179 14.73 8.28 -15.30
C GLU A 179 13.97 7.76 -16.51
N PHE A 180 14.08 6.48 -16.76
CA PHE A 180 13.26 5.78 -17.73
C PHE A 180 12.62 4.57 -17.04
N ASN A 181 11.31 4.42 -17.25
CA ASN A 181 10.53 3.28 -16.77
C ASN A 181 9.85 2.62 -17.96
N GLN A 182 9.84 1.29 -18.00
CA GLN A 182 9.04 0.50 -18.92
C GLN A 182 8.28 -0.58 -18.14
N ASP A 183 7.01 -0.70 -18.49
CA ASP A 183 6.11 -1.73 -18.00
C ASP A 183 5.50 -2.44 -19.20
N LYS A 184 5.64 -3.77 -19.25
CA LYS A 184 5.06 -4.62 -20.28
C LYS A 184 4.18 -5.68 -19.65
N LEU A 185 2.87 -5.48 -19.79
CA LEU A 185 1.82 -6.31 -19.26
C LEU A 185 1.15 -7.09 -20.38
N GLU A 186 1.07 -8.41 -20.21
CA GLU A 186 0.25 -9.31 -21.04
C GLU A 186 -0.68 -10.09 -20.09
N ASP A 187 -2.00 -9.94 -20.26
CA ASP A 187 -3.01 -10.67 -19.49
C ASP A 187 -3.97 -11.37 -20.43
N ASN A 188 -4.10 -12.68 -20.30
CA ASN A 188 -4.89 -13.53 -21.17
C ASN A 188 -5.91 -14.33 -20.37
N MET A 189 -7.19 -14.20 -20.74
CA MET A 189 -8.29 -15.03 -20.28
C MET A 189 -8.94 -15.68 -21.51
N TRP A 190 -8.35 -16.78 -21.95
CA TRP A 190 -8.70 -17.39 -23.25
C TRP A 190 -10.15 -17.85 -23.34
N GLY A 191 -10.73 -18.36 -22.27
CA GLY A 191 -12.12 -18.80 -22.23
C GLY A 191 -13.13 -17.66 -22.44
N TYR A 192 -12.75 -16.44 -22.11
CA TYR A 192 -13.56 -15.23 -22.31
C TYR A 192 -13.11 -14.41 -23.54
N HIS A 193 -12.16 -14.93 -24.34
CA HIS A 193 -11.59 -14.21 -25.49
C HIS A 193 -11.05 -12.82 -25.14
N ARG A 194 -10.57 -12.64 -23.88
CA ARG A 194 -10.03 -11.39 -23.39
C ARG A 194 -8.50 -11.44 -23.38
N THR A 195 -7.89 -10.43 -23.98
CA THR A 195 -6.46 -10.21 -23.94
C THR A 195 -6.18 -8.73 -23.66
N VAL A 196 -5.31 -8.45 -22.69
CA VAL A 196 -4.71 -7.13 -22.46
C VAL A 196 -3.24 -7.23 -22.81
N ASP A 197 -2.79 -6.52 -23.83
CA ASP A 197 -1.37 -6.37 -24.18
C ASP A 197 -1.04 -4.89 -24.13
N GLN A 198 -0.30 -4.49 -23.10
CA GLN A 198 0.01 -3.09 -22.85
C GLN A 198 1.50 -2.89 -22.63
N LYS A 199 2.05 -1.92 -23.36
CA LYS A 199 3.42 -1.46 -23.14
C LYS A 199 3.43 0.01 -22.78
N VAL A 200 3.84 0.29 -21.55
CA VAL A 200 4.02 1.64 -21.01
C VAL A 200 5.50 2.01 -21.03
N ASN A 201 5.81 3.21 -21.53
CA ASN A 201 7.15 3.76 -21.46
C ASN A 201 7.05 5.20 -20.92
N ILE A 202 7.84 5.51 -19.90
CA ILE A 202 7.88 6.84 -19.28
C ILE A 202 9.33 7.32 -19.26
N GLY A 203 9.62 8.37 -20.02
CA GLY A 203 10.88 9.11 -19.92
C GLY A 203 10.69 10.33 -19.04
N SER A 204 11.55 10.54 -18.06
CA SER A 204 11.40 11.58 -17.06
C SER A 204 12.68 12.37 -16.86
N ALA A 205 12.54 13.67 -16.62
CA ALA A 205 13.60 14.52 -16.14
C ALA A 205 13.10 15.34 -14.95
N PHE A 206 13.89 15.49 -13.92
CA PHE A 206 13.53 16.27 -12.75
C PHE A 206 14.65 17.16 -12.28
N PHE A 207 14.24 18.24 -11.65
CA PHE A 207 15.11 19.26 -11.12
C PHE A 207 14.50 19.83 -9.84
N GLN A 208 15.34 20.07 -8.84
CA GLN A 208 14.95 20.81 -7.64
C GLN A 208 16.14 21.53 -7.03
N ASN A 209 15.87 22.63 -6.35
CA ASN A 209 16.83 23.28 -5.48
C ASN A 209 16.25 23.46 -4.10
N GLU A 210 17.01 23.07 -3.08
CA GLU A 210 16.69 23.23 -1.66
C GLU A 210 17.68 24.18 -1.03
N TRP A 211 17.23 25.37 -0.65
CA TRP A 211 17.95 26.32 0.19
C TRP A 211 17.63 26.01 1.65
N LYS A 212 18.65 25.90 2.50
CA LYS A 212 18.42 25.55 3.91
C LYS A 212 19.46 26.14 4.85
N ASN A 213 18.98 26.50 6.02
CA ASN A 213 19.76 26.82 7.23
C ASN A 213 19.04 26.26 8.48
N GLU A 214 19.47 26.65 9.66
CA GLU A 214 18.88 26.18 10.93
C GLU A 214 17.38 26.51 11.03
N HIS A 215 16.99 27.73 10.64
CA HIS A 215 15.62 28.21 10.78
C HIS A 215 14.76 28.00 9.54
N TRP A 216 15.31 28.15 8.35
CA TRP A 216 14.55 28.16 7.10
C TRP A 216 14.95 27.04 6.15
N GLY A 217 13.98 26.51 5.44
CA GLY A 217 14.18 25.64 4.29
C GLY A 217 13.19 26.00 3.19
N PHE A 218 13.70 26.24 1.99
CA PHE A 218 12.90 26.51 0.80
C PHE A 218 13.26 25.48 -0.26
N LEU A 219 12.30 24.76 -0.75
CA LEU A 219 12.49 23.82 -1.85
C LEU A 219 11.54 24.20 -2.99
N ILE A 220 12.08 24.31 -4.18
CA ILE A 220 11.34 24.47 -5.42
C ILE A 220 11.88 23.45 -6.41
N GLY A 221 10.99 22.75 -7.09
CA GLY A 221 11.36 21.76 -8.10
C GLY A 221 10.22 21.41 -9.02
N GLY A 222 10.53 20.61 -10.02
CA GLY A 222 9.57 20.07 -10.95
C GLY A 222 10.08 18.83 -11.65
N ARG A 223 9.14 18.07 -12.16
CA ARG A 223 9.39 16.88 -12.96
C ARG A 223 8.65 17.02 -14.30
N LEU A 224 9.29 16.63 -15.35
CA LEU A 224 8.75 16.50 -16.68
C LEU A 224 8.68 15.02 -17.02
N ASP A 225 7.49 14.53 -17.36
CA ASP A 225 7.24 13.14 -17.72
C ASP A 225 6.67 13.08 -19.15
N LYS A 226 7.26 12.25 -20.00
CA LYS A 226 6.70 11.88 -21.29
C LYS A 226 6.30 10.42 -21.25
N HIS A 227 4.99 10.20 -21.22
CA HIS A 227 4.35 8.91 -21.26
C HIS A 227 3.94 8.57 -22.69
N ASN A 228 4.12 7.33 -23.16
CA ASN A 228 3.77 6.96 -24.53
C ASN A 228 2.27 6.98 -24.84
N LEU A 229 1.41 6.80 -23.81
CA LEU A 229 -0.06 6.88 -23.98
C LEU A 229 -0.61 8.30 -23.80
N ILE A 230 0.23 9.31 -23.66
CA ILE A 230 -0.17 10.72 -23.48
C ILE A 230 0.57 11.58 -24.49
N ASP A 231 -0.17 12.38 -25.27
CA ASP A 231 0.38 13.13 -26.40
C ASP A 231 1.30 14.28 -25.97
N HIS A 232 1.09 14.85 -24.78
CA HIS A 232 1.86 15.97 -24.27
C HIS A 232 2.84 15.56 -23.16
N VAL A 233 3.75 16.45 -22.82
CA VAL A 233 4.63 16.31 -21.65
C VAL A 233 3.88 16.79 -20.42
N ILE A 234 3.92 15.99 -19.36
CA ILE A 234 3.31 16.33 -18.08
C ILE A 234 4.34 17.06 -17.21
N PHE A 235 3.96 18.21 -16.69
CA PHE A 235 4.76 18.95 -15.72
C PHE A 235 4.15 18.83 -14.33
N SER A 236 4.95 18.35 -13.38
CA SER A 236 4.58 18.16 -11.98
C SER A 236 5.44 19.06 -11.07
N PRO A 237 5.00 20.29 -10.77
CA PRO A 237 5.70 21.18 -9.86
C PRO A 237 5.56 20.75 -8.40
N ARG A 238 6.58 21.12 -7.59
CA ARG A 238 6.52 21.01 -6.13
C ARG A 238 7.24 22.19 -5.46
N ALA A 239 6.74 22.59 -4.29
CA ALA A 239 7.35 23.59 -3.44
C ALA A 239 7.16 23.22 -1.96
N ASN A 240 8.19 23.45 -1.15
CA ASN A 240 8.11 23.28 0.29
C ASN A 240 8.73 24.49 0.98
N LEU A 241 8.08 24.93 2.03
CA LEU A 241 8.58 25.91 2.97
C LEU A 241 8.66 25.27 4.36
N ARG A 242 9.83 25.31 4.99
CA ARG A 242 10.02 24.94 6.39
C ARG A 242 10.49 26.18 7.17
N TYR A 243 9.90 26.37 8.35
CA TYR A 243 10.34 27.39 9.30
C TYR A 243 10.44 26.79 10.71
N ASN A 244 11.62 26.88 11.29
CA ASN A 244 11.91 26.46 12.67
C ASN A 244 12.13 27.72 13.51
N PRO A 245 11.08 28.30 14.13
CA PRO A 245 11.25 29.47 15.00
C PRO A 245 12.13 29.15 16.22
N THR A 246 12.11 27.91 16.66
CA THR A 246 12.98 27.35 17.72
C THR A 246 13.38 25.92 17.35
N GLU A 247 14.31 25.32 18.08
CA GLU A 247 14.69 23.90 17.91
C GLU A 247 13.53 22.91 18.14
N ASN A 248 12.50 23.37 18.85
CA ASN A 248 11.39 22.55 19.30
C ASN A 248 10.11 22.74 18.45
N ILE A 249 10.10 23.68 17.51
CA ILE A 249 8.93 23.97 16.68
C ILE A 249 9.34 23.90 15.20
N ASN A 250 8.64 23.06 14.44
CA ASN A 250 8.84 22.92 13.02
C ASN A 250 7.51 23.20 12.30
N LEU A 251 7.47 24.27 11.53
CA LEU A 251 6.34 24.62 10.67
C LEU A 251 6.66 24.26 9.23
N ARG A 252 5.73 23.63 8.54
CA ARG A 252 5.89 23.25 7.13
C ARG A 252 4.67 23.64 6.33
N PHE A 253 4.92 24.08 5.12
CA PHE A 253 3.91 24.24 4.07
C PHE A 253 4.41 23.55 2.81
N SER A 254 3.55 22.75 2.18
CA SER A 254 3.90 21.96 1.01
C SER A 254 2.85 22.09 -0.09
N TYR A 255 3.32 22.19 -1.32
CA TYR A 255 2.53 22.05 -2.53
C TYR A 255 3.16 21.00 -3.42
N SER A 256 2.34 20.11 -3.99
CA SER A 256 2.77 19.14 -4.99
C SER A 256 1.67 18.85 -6.00
N SER A 257 2.08 18.53 -7.22
CA SER A 257 1.21 18.03 -8.28
C SER A 257 1.68 16.64 -8.70
N GLY A 258 0.73 15.79 -9.10
CA GLY A 258 0.99 14.44 -9.60
C GLY A 258 -0.05 14.04 -10.64
N PHE A 259 0.14 12.87 -11.26
CA PHE A 259 -0.78 12.30 -12.24
C PHE A 259 -0.84 10.78 -12.13
N ARG A 260 -1.93 10.20 -12.63
CA ARG A 260 -2.09 8.77 -12.89
C ARG A 260 -2.35 8.58 -14.38
N ALA A 261 -1.58 7.75 -15.03
CA ALA A 261 -1.67 7.55 -16.47
C ALA A 261 -2.91 6.73 -16.89
N PRO A 262 -3.39 6.89 -18.14
CA PRO A 262 -4.53 6.12 -18.67
C PRO A 262 -4.07 4.73 -19.13
N GLN A 263 -3.71 3.87 -18.20
CA GLN A 263 -3.25 2.51 -18.43
C GLN A 263 -4.11 1.51 -17.67
N ALA A 264 -4.05 0.24 -18.04
CA ALA A 264 -4.65 -0.83 -17.23
C ALA A 264 -3.87 -0.99 -15.92
N PHE A 265 -4.60 -1.22 -14.85
CA PHE A 265 -4.06 -1.50 -13.52
C PHE A 265 -4.46 -2.91 -13.10
N ASP A 266 -3.84 -3.43 -12.04
CA ASP A 266 -4.14 -4.78 -11.53
C ASP A 266 -5.63 -4.97 -11.21
N GLU A 267 -6.32 -3.95 -10.72
CA GLU A 267 -7.77 -3.95 -10.49
C GLU A 267 -8.60 -4.17 -11.77
N ASP A 268 -8.07 -3.82 -12.95
CA ASP A 268 -8.73 -4.02 -14.23
C ASP A 268 -8.54 -5.44 -14.78
N LEU A 269 -7.55 -6.16 -14.27
CA LEU A 269 -7.24 -7.54 -14.62
C LEU A 269 -8.05 -8.54 -13.77
N HIS A 270 -8.58 -8.08 -12.65
CA HIS A 270 -9.45 -8.86 -11.80
C HIS A 270 -10.84 -8.97 -12.42
N VAL A 271 -11.26 -10.20 -12.71
CA VAL A 271 -12.60 -10.48 -13.21
C VAL A 271 -13.53 -10.72 -12.03
N GLU A 272 -14.55 -9.88 -11.90
CA GLU A 272 -15.58 -10.05 -10.87
C GLU A 272 -16.67 -10.98 -11.38
N ASN A 273 -17.16 -11.88 -10.54
CA ASN A 273 -18.44 -12.56 -10.76
C ASN A 273 -19.50 -11.88 -9.90
N VAL A 274 -20.47 -11.26 -10.54
CA VAL A 274 -21.52 -10.49 -9.85
C VAL A 274 -22.88 -10.96 -10.34
N GLY A 275 -23.66 -11.55 -9.45
CA GLY A 275 -25.01 -12.03 -9.79
C GLY A 275 -25.03 -13.03 -10.94
N GLY A 276 -24.00 -13.87 -11.06
CA GLY A 276 -23.87 -14.86 -12.12
C GLY A 276 -23.27 -14.34 -13.44
N ASN A 277 -22.93 -13.06 -13.53
CA ASN A 277 -22.28 -12.48 -14.70
C ASN A 277 -20.79 -12.21 -14.42
N VAL A 278 -19.96 -12.55 -15.40
CA VAL A 278 -18.53 -12.18 -15.43
C VAL A 278 -18.43 -10.69 -15.76
N ALA A 279 -17.75 -9.91 -14.93
CA ALA A 279 -17.55 -8.49 -15.16
C ALA A 279 -16.09 -8.18 -15.55
N MET A 280 -15.91 -7.43 -16.63
CA MET A 280 -14.60 -7.01 -17.16
C MET A 280 -14.52 -5.50 -17.31
N VAL A 281 -13.30 -4.97 -17.29
CA VAL A 281 -13.04 -3.53 -17.47
C VAL A 281 -12.28 -3.31 -18.78
N GLU A 282 -12.75 -2.34 -19.56
CA GLU A 282 -12.08 -1.82 -20.76
C GLU A 282 -11.75 -0.34 -20.56
N LEU A 283 -10.72 0.15 -21.24
CA LEU A 283 -10.34 1.56 -21.22
C LEU A 283 -11.02 2.30 -22.37
N ALA A 284 -11.58 3.48 -22.08
CA ALA A 284 -12.12 4.34 -23.13
C ALA A 284 -11.00 4.86 -24.06
N ASP A 285 -11.27 4.92 -25.36
CA ASP A 285 -10.31 5.37 -26.39
C ASP A 285 -9.76 6.79 -26.13
N ASN A 286 -10.55 7.63 -25.46
CA ASN A 286 -10.20 9.03 -25.16
C ASN A 286 -9.80 9.25 -23.70
N LEU A 287 -9.41 8.21 -22.99
CA LEU A 287 -9.02 8.28 -21.59
C LEU A 287 -7.77 9.17 -21.43
N LYS A 288 -7.89 10.20 -20.56
CA LYS A 288 -6.81 11.12 -20.21
C LYS A 288 -6.21 10.74 -18.87
N GLU A 289 -5.05 11.31 -18.56
CA GLU A 289 -4.48 11.17 -17.22
C GLU A 289 -5.34 11.84 -16.15
N GLU A 290 -5.47 11.18 -15.00
CA GLU A 290 -5.98 11.78 -13.78
C GLU A 290 -4.89 12.69 -13.17
N ARG A 291 -5.24 13.87 -12.69
CA ARG A 291 -4.31 14.82 -12.09
C ARG A 291 -4.67 15.15 -10.65
N SER A 292 -3.63 15.31 -9.83
CA SER A 292 -3.76 15.75 -8.44
C SER A 292 -2.98 17.03 -8.17
N GLN A 293 -3.54 17.88 -7.29
CA GLN A 293 -2.88 19.03 -6.69
C GLN A 293 -3.13 18.97 -5.19
N SER A 294 -2.05 18.95 -4.43
CA SER A 294 -2.11 18.82 -2.97
C SER A 294 -1.43 19.99 -2.29
N LEU A 295 -2.09 20.51 -1.26
CA LEU A 295 -1.58 21.48 -0.31
C LEU A 295 -1.60 20.86 1.08
N SER A 296 -0.54 21.03 1.85
CA SER A 296 -0.55 20.72 3.29
C SER A 296 0.18 21.78 4.09
N ALA A 297 -0.27 21.95 5.33
CA ALA A 297 0.37 22.81 6.32
C ALA A 297 0.43 22.07 7.64
N SER A 298 1.59 22.02 8.27
CA SER A 298 1.77 21.32 9.55
C SER A 298 2.59 22.13 10.56
N ALA A 299 2.28 21.90 11.83
CA ALA A 299 3.05 22.34 12.98
C ALA A 299 3.43 21.12 13.82
N ASP A 300 4.72 20.92 14.01
CA ASP A 300 5.30 19.83 14.77
C ASP A 300 6.06 20.40 15.97
N ILE A 301 5.60 20.11 17.19
CA ILE A 301 6.03 20.73 18.44
C ILE A 301 6.59 19.66 19.36
N TYR A 302 7.83 19.85 19.79
CA TYR A 302 8.53 19.00 20.73
C TYR A 302 8.68 19.72 22.06
N HIS A 303 8.46 19.00 23.14
CA HIS A 303 8.73 19.56 24.48
C HIS A 303 9.23 18.49 25.44
N ARG A 304 10.07 18.90 26.41
CA ARG A 304 10.59 18.03 27.46
C ARG A 304 10.20 18.55 28.82
N PHE A 305 9.46 17.77 29.58
CA PHE A 305 9.06 18.03 30.95
C PHE A 305 9.79 17.06 31.91
N GLY A 306 10.96 17.42 32.39
CA GLY A 306 11.77 16.51 33.19
C GLY A 306 12.10 15.21 32.47
N ALA A 307 11.53 14.09 32.92
CA ALA A 307 11.73 12.76 32.30
C ALA A 307 10.76 12.45 31.15
N PHE A 308 9.77 13.31 30.93
CA PHE A 308 8.82 13.15 29.82
C PHE A 308 9.33 13.87 28.57
N GLN A 309 9.22 13.21 27.44
CA GLN A 309 9.39 13.78 26.11
C GLN A 309 8.04 13.71 25.41
N VAL A 310 7.58 14.83 24.90
CA VAL A 310 6.32 14.92 24.17
C VAL A 310 6.53 15.53 22.79
N ASN A 311 5.74 15.04 21.84
CA ASN A 311 5.67 15.59 20.51
C ASN A 311 4.19 15.71 20.13
N PHE A 312 3.81 16.82 19.53
CA PHE A 312 2.47 17.06 19.04
C PHE A 312 2.54 17.58 17.62
N LEU A 313 1.84 16.91 16.70
CA LEU A 313 1.71 17.26 15.29
C LEU A 313 0.26 17.64 14.99
N VAL A 314 0.11 18.76 14.31
CA VAL A 314 -1.15 19.17 13.67
C VAL A 314 -0.87 19.35 12.18
N GLU A 315 -1.64 18.71 11.32
CA GLU A 315 -1.53 18.85 9.87
C GLU A 315 -2.89 19.03 9.22
N GLY A 316 -3.07 20.14 8.50
CA GLY A 316 -4.19 20.37 7.60
C GLY A 316 -3.77 20.03 6.17
N PHE A 317 -4.65 19.36 5.42
CA PHE A 317 -4.40 19.01 4.03
C PHE A 317 -5.61 19.25 3.14
N TYR A 318 -5.35 19.55 1.86
CA TYR A 318 -6.32 19.69 0.80
C TYR A 318 -5.77 19.10 -0.49
N THR A 319 -6.47 18.15 -1.09
CA THR A 319 -6.14 17.56 -2.39
C THR A 319 -7.33 17.71 -3.34
N LYS A 320 -7.06 18.29 -4.50
CA LYS A 320 -7.98 18.35 -5.63
C LYS A 320 -7.55 17.30 -6.66
N LEU A 321 -8.49 16.47 -7.09
CA LEU A 321 -8.36 15.54 -8.21
C LEU A 321 -9.14 16.10 -9.41
N SER A 322 -8.60 15.95 -10.60
CA SER A 322 -9.24 16.32 -11.87
C SER A 322 -9.19 15.13 -12.80
N ASP A 323 -10.20 14.98 -13.64
CA ASP A 323 -10.33 13.89 -14.61
C ASP A 323 -10.22 12.50 -13.93
N VAL A 324 -10.87 12.32 -12.76
CA VAL A 324 -10.78 11.08 -11.97
C VAL A 324 -11.32 9.89 -12.74
N PHE A 325 -10.65 8.74 -12.59
CA PHE A 325 -11.09 7.52 -13.21
C PHE A 325 -12.35 6.97 -12.52
N ALA A 326 -13.35 6.67 -13.34
CA ALA A 326 -14.60 6.05 -12.95
C ALA A 326 -14.97 4.94 -13.92
N LEU A 327 -15.85 4.05 -13.49
CA LEU A 327 -16.37 2.96 -14.32
C LEU A 327 -17.83 3.22 -14.66
N THR A 328 -18.24 2.86 -15.88
CA THR A 328 -19.65 2.80 -16.28
C THR A 328 -20.36 1.67 -15.54
N ASP A 329 -21.69 1.66 -15.54
CA ASP A 329 -22.49 0.51 -15.04
C ASP A 329 -22.23 -0.76 -15.84
N GLY A 330 -21.81 -0.60 -17.09
CA GLY A 330 -21.55 -1.66 -18.04
C GLY A 330 -22.80 -2.12 -18.81
N GLU A 331 -22.56 -2.93 -19.83
CA GLU A 331 -23.58 -3.59 -20.63
C GLU A 331 -23.27 -5.09 -20.64
N VAL A 332 -24.31 -5.94 -20.56
CA VAL A 332 -24.15 -7.38 -20.62
C VAL A 332 -24.30 -7.84 -22.07
N VAL A 333 -23.23 -8.41 -22.62
CA VAL A 333 -23.20 -9.02 -23.94
C VAL A 333 -22.71 -10.45 -23.80
N ASP A 334 -23.46 -11.43 -24.25
CA ASP A 334 -23.13 -12.87 -24.17
C ASP A 334 -22.77 -13.33 -22.74
N GLY A 335 -23.45 -12.78 -21.72
CA GLY A 335 -23.21 -13.11 -20.30
C GLY A 335 -22.01 -12.40 -19.67
N ILE A 336 -21.31 -11.54 -20.40
CA ILE A 336 -20.19 -10.75 -19.93
C ILE A 336 -20.63 -9.30 -19.71
N LEU A 337 -20.44 -8.80 -18.50
CA LEU A 337 -20.67 -7.40 -18.16
C LEU A 337 -19.40 -6.59 -18.46
N THR A 338 -19.42 -5.81 -19.53
CA THR A 338 -18.29 -4.94 -19.90
C THR A 338 -18.51 -3.55 -19.31
N ARG A 339 -17.59 -3.10 -18.46
CA ARG A 339 -17.52 -1.75 -17.88
C ARG A 339 -16.41 -0.95 -18.54
N THR A 340 -16.67 0.30 -18.87
CA THR A 340 -15.67 1.17 -19.47
C THR A 340 -15.13 2.13 -18.44
N ARG A 341 -13.78 2.21 -18.32
CA ARG A 341 -13.10 3.23 -17.53
C ARG A 341 -13.05 4.54 -18.32
N TYR A 342 -13.53 5.61 -17.71
CA TYR A 342 -13.59 6.93 -18.31
C TYR A 342 -13.17 8.02 -17.29
N ASN A 343 -12.93 9.25 -17.77
CA ASN A 343 -12.67 10.39 -16.90
C ASN A 343 -13.98 11.02 -16.44
N ALA A 344 -14.26 10.96 -15.14
CA ALA A 344 -15.35 11.66 -14.47
C ALA A 344 -14.90 13.07 -14.01
N PRO A 345 -15.85 13.98 -13.74
CA PRO A 345 -15.52 15.23 -13.07
C PRO A 345 -14.74 14.98 -11.78
N GLY A 346 -13.85 15.88 -11.43
CA GLY A 346 -12.90 15.69 -10.34
C GLY A 346 -13.49 15.36 -8.97
N ALA A 347 -12.62 15.28 -8.00
CA ALA A 347 -12.95 15.06 -6.58
C ALA A 347 -12.07 15.95 -5.71
N ARG A 348 -12.42 16.08 -4.43
CA ARG A 348 -11.63 16.77 -3.42
C ARG A 348 -11.60 15.98 -2.13
N VAL A 349 -10.43 15.97 -1.51
CA VAL A 349 -10.23 15.43 -0.17
C VAL A 349 -9.58 16.50 0.67
N MET A 350 -10.12 16.76 1.86
CA MET A 350 -9.53 17.73 2.79
C MET A 350 -9.74 17.26 4.22
N GLY A 351 -8.81 17.60 5.10
CA GLY A 351 -8.88 17.15 6.47
C GLY A 351 -7.86 17.76 7.39
N LEU A 352 -7.93 17.30 8.64
CA LEU A 352 -7.05 17.65 9.73
C LEU A 352 -6.58 16.37 10.41
N THR A 353 -5.27 16.23 10.55
CA THR A 353 -4.64 15.16 11.34
C THR A 353 -4.04 15.74 12.60
N LEU A 354 -4.34 15.12 13.73
CA LEU A 354 -3.76 15.39 15.03
C LEU A 354 -3.00 14.15 15.49
N GLU A 355 -1.73 14.30 15.86
CA GLU A 355 -0.93 13.19 16.38
C GLU A 355 -0.20 13.65 17.65
N GLY A 356 -0.20 12.79 18.68
CA GLY A 356 0.52 12.99 19.91
C GLY A 356 1.44 11.81 20.21
N LYS A 357 2.67 12.11 20.64
CA LYS A 357 3.63 11.10 21.11
C LYS A 357 4.13 11.51 22.49
N MET A 358 4.24 10.56 23.38
CA MET A 358 4.81 10.76 24.71
C MET A 358 5.71 9.59 25.07
N ALA A 359 6.89 9.89 25.59
CA ALA A 359 7.79 8.91 26.19
C ALA A 359 8.16 9.32 27.61
N TYR A 360 8.12 8.37 28.53
CA TYR A 360 8.63 8.51 29.90
C TYR A 360 9.83 7.61 30.07
N LEU A 361 11.02 8.20 30.04
CA LEU A 361 12.29 7.47 30.05
C LEU A 361 12.26 6.36 28.96
N THR A 362 12.72 5.16 29.33
CA THR A 362 12.63 3.93 28.51
C THR A 362 11.48 3.02 28.92
N LYS A 363 10.62 3.48 29.85
CA LYS A 363 9.62 2.63 30.51
C LYS A 363 8.25 2.68 29.85
N PHE A 364 7.86 3.83 29.34
CA PHE A 364 6.54 4.01 28.76
C PHE A 364 6.61 4.89 27.51
N GLN A 365 5.95 4.44 26.47
CA GLN A 365 5.78 5.20 25.23
C GLN A 365 4.34 5.07 24.78
N VAL A 366 3.77 6.17 24.33
CA VAL A 366 2.44 6.20 23.70
C VAL A 366 2.47 7.11 22.49
N GLN A 367 1.79 6.68 21.45
CA GLN A 367 1.51 7.45 20.26
C GLN A 367 0.05 7.27 19.92
N ALA A 368 -0.66 8.36 19.60
CA ALA A 368 -2.03 8.33 19.14
C ALA A 368 -2.22 9.38 18.04
N GLY A 369 -3.03 9.05 17.06
CA GLY A 369 -3.37 9.94 15.96
C GLY A 369 -4.82 9.79 15.57
N VAL A 370 -5.44 10.91 15.17
CA VAL A 370 -6.79 10.96 14.61
C VAL A 370 -6.80 11.86 13.39
N THR A 371 -7.47 11.41 12.34
CA THR A 371 -7.73 12.20 11.13
C THR A 371 -9.22 12.41 10.97
N LEU A 372 -9.59 13.66 10.77
CA LEU A 372 -10.94 14.11 10.41
C LEU A 372 -10.88 14.59 8.96
N GLN A 373 -11.66 13.98 8.07
CA GLN A 373 -11.60 14.33 6.65
C GLN A 373 -12.98 14.37 6.00
N GLN A 374 -13.04 15.03 4.85
CA GLN A 374 -14.15 15.01 3.93
C GLN A 374 -13.66 14.69 2.53
N SER A 375 -14.31 13.73 1.87
CA SER A 375 -13.99 13.27 0.53
C SER A 375 -15.25 13.34 -0.33
N HIS A 376 -15.25 14.21 -1.34
CA HIS A 376 -16.43 14.46 -2.16
C HIS A 376 -16.08 14.53 -3.65
N TYR A 377 -16.91 13.94 -4.48
CA TYR A 377 -16.94 14.22 -5.91
C TYR A 377 -17.37 15.67 -6.18
N SER A 378 -16.85 16.28 -7.23
CA SER A 378 -17.23 17.63 -7.66
C SER A 378 -18.70 17.68 -8.07
N GLU A 379 -19.17 16.62 -8.71
CA GLU A 379 -20.55 16.39 -9.10
C GLU A 379 -21.06 15.07 -8.50
N PRO A 380 -22.38 14.88 -8.33
CA PRO A 380 -22.93 13.61 -7.88
C PRO A 380 -22.51 12.47 -8.82
N HIS A 381 -21.91 11.43 -8.29
CA HIS A 381 -21.48 10.24 -9.03
C HIS A 381 -22.60 9.20 -9.06
N VAL A 382 -22.93 8.72 -10.26
CA VAL A 382 -23.88 7.64 -10.49
C VAL A 382 -23.08 6.36 -10.64
N TRP A 383 -23.06 5.52 -9.62
CA TRP A 383 -22.34 4.24 -9.64
C TRP A 383 -23.19 3.07 -10.17
N ASN A 384 -24.53 3.27 -10.22
CA ASN A 384 -25.51 2.36 -10.81
C ASN A 384 -26.75 3.18 -11.20
N LYS A 385 -27.38 2.87 -12.35
CA LYS A 385 -28.55 3.60 -12.88
C LYS A 385 -29.77 3.54 -11.97
N GLU A 386 -29.90 2.45 -11.21
CA GLU A 386 -31.02 2.24 -10.27
C GLU A 386 -30.75 2.77 -8.87
N ALA A 387 -29.51 3.18 -8.58
CA ALA A 387 -29.12 3.72 -7.28
C ALA A 387 -29.08 5.26 -7.29
N PRO A 388 -29.33 5.91 -6.14
CA PRO A 388 -29.17 7.35 -6.03
C PRO A 388 -27.74 7.81 -6.30
N ALA A 389 -27.58 8.89 -7.05
CA ALA A 389 -26.28 9.51 -7.23
C ALA A 389 -25.74 10.04 -5.88
N VAL A 390 -24.44 9.86 -5.63
CA VAL A 390 -23.80 10.22 -4.37
C VAL A 390 -22.69 11.23 -4.59
N LYS A 391 -22.60 12.20 -3.70
CA LYS A 391 -21.51 13.19 -3.71
C LYS A 391 -20.33 12.79 -2.82
N LYS A 392 -20.59 12.02 -1.76
CA LYS A 392 -19.56 11.48 -0.87
C LYS A 392 -18.81 10.35 -1.57
N MET A 393 -17.48 10.38 -1.52
CA MET A 393 -16.68 9.25 -2.03
C MET A 393 -16.94 8.01 -1.18
N MET A 394 -17.09 6.88 -1.85
CA MET A 394 -17.33 5.60 -1.20
C MET A 394 -16.04 5.03 -0.60
N ARG A 395 -16.19 4.13 0.36
CA ARG A 395 -15.10 3.44 1.08
C ARG A 395 -14.07 4.39 1.70
N THR A 396 -14.53 5.58 2.07
CA THR A 396 -13.69 6.64 2.64
C THR A 396 -14.30 7.11 3.95
N PRO A 397 -13.79 6.67 5.11
CA PRO A 397 -14.28 7.11 6.41
C PRO A 397 -13.97 8.60 6.65
N ASN A 398 -14.89 9.32 7.26
CA ASN A 398 -14.66 10.73 7.60
C ASN A 398 -13.79 10.90 8.85
N THR A 399 -13.73 9.87 9.69
CA THR A 399 -12.92 9.85 10.91
C THR A 399 -12.22 8.51 11.03
N TYR A 400 -10.93 8.54 11.23
CA TYR A 400 -10.16 7.33 11.54
C TYR A 400 -8.97 7.69 12.42
N GLY A 401 -8.43 6.70 13.11
CA GLY A 401 -7.32 6.94 14.01
C GLY A 401 -6.67 5.67 14.50
N TYR A 402 -5.60 5.85 15.24
CA TYR A 402 -4.85 4.75 15.85
C TYR A 402 -4.24 5.18 17.17
N PHE A 403 -3.89 4.19 17.97
CA PHE A 403 -2.98 4.40 19.09
C PHE A 403 -2.07 3.18 19.28
N THR A 404 -0.90 3.42 19.85
CA THR A 404 0.01 2.40 20.35
C THR A 404 0.56 2.83 21.69
N ALA A 405 0.57 1.94 22.66
CA ALA A 405 1.19 2.18 23.95
C ALA A 405 2.10 0.99 24.30
N THR A 406 3.34 1.29 24.68
CA THR A 406 4.32 0.27 25.09
C THR A 406 4.76 0.56 26.51
N TYR A 407 4.69 -0.44 27.35
CA TYR A 407 5.14 -0.40 28.74
C TYR A 407 6.22 -1.45 28.97
N THR A 408 7.37 -1.00 29.49
CA THR A 408 8.53 -1.84 29.81
C THR A 408 8.80 -1.75 31.33
N PRO A 409 8.07 -2.52 32.16
CA PRO A 409 8.21 -2.46 33.62
C PRO A 409 9.61 -2.84 34.08
N ILE A 410 10.18 -3.85 33.43
CA ILE A 410 11.56 -4.31 33.63
C ILE A 410 12.20 -4.54 32.26
N LYS A 411 13.52 -4.43 32.15
CA LYS A 411 14.24 -4.49 30.86
C LYS A 411 13.83 -5.65 29.95
N PRO A 412 13.67 -6.91 30.42
CA PRO A 412 13.32 -8.02 29.54
C PRO A 412 11.83 -8.09 29.15
N LEU A 413 10.93 -7.39 29.82
CA LEU A 413 9.49 -7.48 29.58
C LEU A 413 8.95 -6.23 28.88
N SER A 414 8.31 -6.43 27.74
CA SER A 414 7.60 -5.39 27.00
C SER A 414 6.13 -5.80 26.83
N ILE A 415 5.22 -4.89 27.17
CA ILE A 415 3.78 -5.04 26.96
C ILE A 415 3.33 -3.93 26.02
N ALA A 416 2.71 -4.29 24.90
CA ALA A 416 2.24 -3.35 23.89
C ALA A 416 0.73 -3.48 23.70
N LEU A 417 0.03 -2.36 23.77
CA LEU A 417 -1.37 -2.21 23.42
C LEU A 417 -1.46 -1.36 22.16
N SER A 418 -2.21 -1.83 21.17
CA SER A 418 -2.45 -1.09 19.93
C SER A 418 -3.93 -1.07 19.61
N GLY A 419 -4.38 -0.03 18.92
CA GLY A 419 -5.74 0.05 18.44
C GLY A 419 -5.87 0.87 17.17
N THR A 420 -6.86 0.51 16.36
CA THR A 420 -7.27 1.22 15.15
C THR A 420 -8.75 1.51 15.23
N TYR A 421 -9.14 2.74 14.92
CA TYR A 421 -10.52 3.16 14.78
C TYR A 421 -10.80 3.49 13.31
N THR A 422 -11.84 2.91 12.75
CA THR A 422 -12.36 3.21 11.43
C THR A 422 -13.82 3.65 11.58
N GLY A 423 -14.08 4.92 11.31
CA GLY A 423 -15.43 5.48 11.37
C GLY A 423 -16.32 5.01 10.23
N SER A 424 -17.60 5.31 10.35
CA SER A 424 -18.59 5.00 9.32
C SER A 424 -18.21 5.59 7.96
N MET A 425 -18.39 4.80 6.93
CA MET A 425 -18.19 5.19 5.52
C MET A 425 -19.37 4.75 4.66
N LEU A 426 -19.52 5.39 3.50
CA LEU A 426 -20.51 4.99 2.51
C LEU A 426 -19.94 3.88 1.64
N VAL A 427 -20.69 2.80 1.46
CA VAL A 427 -20.38 1.70 0.56
C VAL A 427 -21.57 1.39 -0.34
N HIS A 428 -21.30 0.85 -1.51
CA HIS A 428 -22.36 0.30 -2.36
C HIS A 428 -22.60 -1.17 -2.02
N HIS A 429 -23.81 -1.64 -2.22
CA HIS A 429 -24.23 -3.01 -2.12
C HIS A 429 -25.00 -3.34 -3.40
N LYS A 430 -24.48 -4.27 -4.18
CA LYS A 430 -25.05 -4.70 -5.46
C LYS A 430 -26.27 -5.59 -5.22
N PRO A 431 -27.18 -5.75 -6.22
CA PRO A 431 -28.27 -6.69 -6.08
C PRO A 431 -27.80 -8.13 -5.82
N VAL A 432 -28.46 -8.80 -4.90
CA VAL A 432 -28.21 -10.21 -4.54
C VAL A 432 -29.51 -10.98 -4.71
N PRO A 433 -29.57 -11.96 -5.61
CA PRO A 433 -30.81 -12.69 -5.89
C PRO A 433 -31.47 -13.28 -4.64
N GLY A 434 -32.77 -13.02 -4.49
CA GLY A 434 -33.55 -13.49 -3.35
C GLY A 434 -33.33 -12.74 -2.02
N PHE A 435 -32.41 -11.79 -1.95
CA PHE A 435 -32.11 -11.01 -0.75
C PHE A 435 -32.21 -9.49 -0.99
N LEU A 436 -31.58 -8.98 -2.03
CA LEU A 436 -31.56 -7.56 -2.36
C LEU A 436 -31.91 -7.39 -3.86
N GLU A 437 -33.13 -6.88 -4.14
CA GLU A 437 -33.59 -6.75 -5.54
C GLU A 437 -32.97 -5.56 -6.27
N LYS A 438 -32.58 -4.51 -5.56
CA LYS A 438 -32.05 -3.25 -6.13
C LYS A 438 -30.78 -2.82 -5.46
N PRO A 439 -29.85 -2.19 -6.20
CA PRO A 439 -28.63 -1.67 -5.63
C PRO A 439 -28.92 -0.56 -4.62
N ILE A 440 -28.24 -0.57 -3.50
CA ILE A 440 -28.37 0.43 -2.44
C ILE A 440 -26.99 0.98 -2.01
N THR A 441 -27.02 2.12 -1.35
CA THR A 441 -25.85 2.64 -0.62
C THR A 441 -26.07 2.45 0.88
N VAL A 442 -25.04 1.92 1.55
CA VAL A 442 -25.08 1.63 2.99
C VAL A 442 -24.07 2.51 3.72
N ASN A 443 -24.48 3.10 4.85
CA ASN A 443 -23.52 3.66 5.79
C ASN A 443 -23.08 2.55 6.74
N THR A 444 -21.78 2.21 6.71
CA THR A 444 -21.23 1.16 7.56
C THR A 444 -21.30 1.53 9.03
N LYS A 445 -21.19 0.54 9.89
CA LYS A 445 -20.83 0.76 11.31
C LYS A 445 -19.39 1.25 11.40
N ASP A 446 -19.03 1.81 12.52
CA ASP A 446 -17.65 2.07 12.90
C ASP A 446 -17.04 0.83 13.56
N PHE A 447 -15.71 0.71 13.45
CA PHE A 447 -14.95 -0.41 13.99
C PHE A 447 -13.82 0.09 14.89
N PHE A 448 -13.62 -0.63 15.97
CA PHE A 448 -12.53 -0.39 16.89
C PHE A 448 -11.79 -1.71 17.16
N ASP A 449 -10.65 -1.90 16.52
CA ASP A 449 -9.79 -3.07 16.67
C ASP A 449 -8.71 -2.78 17.71
N ILE A 450 -8.63 -3.59 18.77
CA ILE A 450 -7.61 -3.49 19.81
C ILE A 450 -6.84 -4.81 19.89
N GLY A 451 -5.51 -4.68 19.95
CA GLY A 451 -4.57 -5.78 20.16
C GLY A 451 -3.69 -5.58 21.38
N LEU A 452 -3.39 -6.67 22.06
CA LEU A 452 -2.45 -6.73 23.20
C LEU A 452 -1.36 -7.75 22.89
N LYS A 453 -0.10 -7.36 23.10
CA LYS A 453 1.08 -8.22 22.96
C LYS A 453 1.97 -8.11 24.19
N ALA A 454 2.46 -9.24 24.70
CA ALA A 454 3.54 -9.28 25.65
C ALA A 454 4.76 -9.99 25.03
N ALA A 455 5.95 -9.50 25.32
CA ALA A 455 7.20 -10.10 24.86
C ALA A 455 8.22 -10.11 26.00
N TYR A 456 8.95 -11.20 26.14
CA TYR A 456 9.97 -11.38 27.15
C TYR A 456 11.29 -11.85 26.52
N ASP A 457 12.38 -11.14 26.81
CA ASP A 457 13.73 -11.41 26.29
C ASP A 457 14.54 -12.20 27.31
N PHE A 458 14.97 -13.41 26.92
CA PHE A 458 15.87 -14.27 27.68
C PHE A 458 17.29 -14.17 27.10
N LYS A 459 18.28 -13.95 27.93
CA LYS A 459 19.68 -14.15 27.55
C LYS A 459 20.01 -15.63 27.66
N LEU A 460 20.33 -16.27 26.53
CA LEU A 460 20.68 -17.69 26.52
C LEU A 460 22.19 -17.89 26.79
N TYR A 461 23.03 -17.41 25.88
CA TYR A 461 24.48 -17.62 25.98
C TYR A 461 25.23 -16.54 25.17
N LYS A 462 26.20 -15.86 25.79
CA LYS A 462 27.00 -14.76 25.19
C LYS A 462 26.09 -13.71 24.51
N SER A 463 26.13 -13.64 23.18
CA SER A 463 25.35 -12.71 22.33
C SER A 463 23.98 -13.26 21.93
N MET A 464 23.67 -14.53 22.25
CA MET A 464 22.40 -15.15 21.85
C MET A 464 21.26 -14.74 22.78
N ASN A 465 20.19 -14.20 22.19
CA ASN A 465 18.96 -13.82 22.87
C ASN A 465 17.78 -14.63 22.31
N LEU A 466 16.89 -15.04 23.20
CA LEU A 466 15.62 -15.66 22.88
C LEU A 466 14.50 -14.72 23.32
N GLN A 467 13.65 -14.29 22.39
CA GLN A 467 12.42 -13.59 22.72
C GLN A 467 11.24 -14.53 22.55
N VAL A 468 10.41 -14.64 23.57
CA VAL A 468 9.10 -15.27 23.50
C VAL A 468 8.05 -14.18 23.54
N ASN A 469 7.08 -14.24 22.64
CA ASN A 469 5.99 -13.30 22.62
C ASN A 469 4.66 -14.01 22.42
N ALA A 470 3.60 -13.42 22.98
CA ALA A 470 2.23 -13.86 22.79
C ALA A 470 1.28 -12.67 22.85
N GLY A 471 0.11 -12.85 22.29
CA GLY A 471 -0.86 -11.77 22.29
C GLY A 471 -2.21 -12.16 21.71
N VAL A 472 -3.09 -11.18 21.69
CA VAL A 472 -4.41 -11.24 21.09
C VAL A 472 -4.63 -10.02 20.21
N GLN A 473 -5.13 -10.24 19.02
CA GLN A 473 -5.60 -9.22 18.08
C GLN A 473 -7.11 -9.18 18.10
N ASN A 474 -7.68 -8.01 17.81
CA ASN A 474 -9.12 -7.79 17.78
C ASN A 474 -9.84 -8.32 19.02
N ILE A 475 -9.42 -7.85 20.22
CA ILE A 475 -9.91 -8.32 21.52
C ILE A 475 -11.43 -8.29 21.61
N PHE A 476 -12.07 -7.25 21.04
CA PHE A 476 -13.52 -7.06 21.05
C PHE A 476 -14.26 -7.81 19.95
N ASN A 477 -13.54 -8.55 19.11
CA ASN A 477 -14.09 -9.23 17.94
C ASN A 477 -14.91 -8.27 17.05
N ALA A 478 -14.35 -7.08 16.80
CA ALA A 478 -14.95 -6.11 15.91
C ALA A 478 -14.88 -6.64 14.48
N TYR A 479 -16.05 -7.01 13.94
CA TYR A 479 -16.16 -7.69 12.66
C TYR A 479 -17.43 -7.24 11.94
N GLN A 480 -17.40 -7.24 10.61
CA GLN A 480 -18.61 -7.05 9.81
C GLN A 480 -19.54 -8.25 10.07
N ASN A 481 -20.83 -7.99 10.30
CA ASN A 481 -21.80 -9.04 10.63
C ASN A 481 -23.00 -9.09 9.69
N ASP A 482 -22.94 -8.37 8.58
CA ASP A 482 -23.98 -8.25 7.55
C ASP A 482 -23.44 -8.66 6.17
N PHE A 483 -22.55 -9.66 6.14
CA PHE A 483 -22.11 -10.27 4.88
C PHE A 483 -23.27 -10.94 4.17
N ASP A 484 -23.24 -10.86 2.86
CA ASP A 484 -24.06 -11.74 2.03
C ASP A 484 -23.59 -13.19 2.15
N LYS A 485 -24.52 -14.12 1.92
CA LYS A 485 -24.28 -15.55 2.05
C LYS A 485 -24.49 -16.30 0.74
N GLY A 486 -23.78 -17.43 0.63
CA GLY A 486 -23.95 -18.33 -0.50
C GLY A 486 -23.23 -17.88 -1.79
N ALA A 487 -23.55 -18.57 -2.88
CA ALA A 487 -22.90 -18.40 -4.17
C ALA A 487 -23.18 -17.05 -4.85
N ASP A 488 -24.38 -16.48 -4.62
CA ASP A 488 -24.85 -15.27 -5.29
C ASP A 488 -24.51 -13.98 -4.53
N ARG A 489 -23.66 -14.07 -3.48
CA ARG A 489 -23.22 -12.93 -2.67
C ARG A 489 -22.60 -11.80 -3.47
N ASP A 490 -22.76 -10.56 -3.04
CA ASP A 490 -21.89 -9.47 -3.49
C ASP A 490 -20.53 -9.58 -2.79
N SER A 491 -19.56 -10.22 -3.47
CA SER A 491 -18.19 -10.35 -2.98
C SER A 491 -17.50 -9.01 -2.72
N GLY A 492 -17.97 -7.94 -3.36
CA GLY A 492 -17.53 -6.57 -3.13
C GLY A 492 -18.10 -5.94 -1.85
N TYR A 493 -19.13 -6.48 -1.22
CA TYR A 493 -19.73 -5.95 0.02
C TYR A 493 -18.97 -6.37 1.27
N ILE A 494 -17.66 -6.25 1.24
CA ILE A 494 -16.75 -6.45 2.37
C ILE A 494 -16.12 -5.11 2.74
N TYR A 495 -16.36 -4.60 3.94
CA TYR A 495 -15.94 -3.26 4.38
C TYR A 495 -15.41 -3.20 5.81
N GLY A 496 -15.61 -4.23 6.60
CA GLY A 496 -15.17 -4.33 8.00
C GLY A 496 -13.80 -4.98 8.15
N PRO A 497 -13.32 -5.14 9.40
CA PRO A 497 -12.14 -5.93 9.69
C PRO A 497 -12.31 -7.35 9.15
N SER A 498 -11.31 -7.83 8.42
CA SER A 498 -11.32 -9.18 7.84
C SER A 498 -10.87 -10.26 8.83
N LEU A 499 -10.12 -9.89 9.88
CA LEU A 499 -9.62 -10.82 10.88
C LEU A 499 -10.46 -10.75 12.15
N PRO A 500 -11.07 -11.87 12.59
CA PRO A 500 -11.75 -11.96 13.87
C PRO A 500 -10.72 -11.91 15.02
N ARG A 501 -11.20 -12.00 16.27
CA ARG A 501 -10.31 -12.17 17.43
C ARG A 501 -9.36 -13.33 17.19
N SER A 502 -8.06 -13.04 17.30
CA SER A 502 -7.01 -14.01 16.99
C SER A 502 -5.98 -14.03 18.12
N PHE A 503 -5.56 -15.24 18.53
CA PHE A 503 -4.48 -15.44 19.48
C PHE A 503 -3.21 -15.81 18.72
N PHE A 504 -2.08 -15.28 19.16
CA PHE A 504 -0.80 -15.59 18.54
C PHE A 504 0.29 -15.81 19.59
N ALA A 505 1.24 -16.65 19.25
CA ALA A 505 2.48 -16.81 19.97
C ALA A 505 3.65 -16.90 19.00
N GLY A 506 4.81 -16.47 19.42
CA GLY A 506 5.99 -16.47 18.57
C GLY A 506 7.28 -16.56 19.38
N VAL A 507 8.32 -17.07 18.71
CA VAL A 507 9.67 -17.20 19.23
C VAL A 507 10.62 -16.56 18.25
N LYS A 508 11.54 -15.73 18.75
CA LYS A 508 12.62 -15.13 17.98
C LYS A 508 13.96 -15.43 18.62
N ILE A 509 14.87 -16.01 17.88
CA ILE A 509 16.25 -16.22 18.28
C ILE A 509 17.11 -15.19 17.52
N SER A 510 17.96 -14.48 18.22
CA SER A 510 18.91 -13.53 17.64
C SER A 510 20.30 -13.68 18.26
N TYR A 511 21.30 -13.50 17.42
CA TYR A 511 22.72 -13.61 17.75
C TYR A 511 23.47 -12.32 17.40
#